data_f694e71e46c51aac21b82331fd286987
#
_entry.id   f694e71e46c51aac21b82331fd286987
#
_cell.length_a   1.000
_cell.length_b   1.000
_cell.length_c   1.000
_cell.angle_alpha   90.00
_cell.angle_beta   90.00
_cell.angle_gamma   90.00
#
_symmetry.space_group_name_H-M   'P 1'
#
loop_
_entity.id
_entity.type
_entity.pdbx_description
1 polymer ?
#
loop_
_entity_poly.entity_id
_entity_poly.type
_entity_poly.pdbx_seq_one_letter_code
_entity_poly.pdbx_strand_id
1 'polypeptide(L)'
;MTIDDILGHVRTFPGSLVLSPEPGGEYPELAWGDHFVYYASDGRIPQRIQPYATIVTKDYPGDEESRLDADGRWRINIHVTRERFAELVGQEASTVDFAGVDLAAADTVLPHPVYARAGLVAVVNPGERTGALLADLLREAHDRAMARATRA
;
A
#
# COMPACT_ATOMS: atom_id res chain seq x y z
N MET A 1 -15.16 -3.64 -1.19
CA MET A 1 -13.96 -4.30 -0.63
C MET A 1 -13.60 -3.64 0.68
N THR A 2 -13.37 -4.43 1.71
CA THR A 2 -13.01 -3.93 3.04
C THR A 2 -11.52 -4.14 3.31
N ILE A 3 -11.02 -3.50 4.36
CA ILE A 3 -9.65 -3.75 4.83
C ILE A 3 -9.48 -5.23 5.17
N ASP A 4 -10.45 -5.84 5.84
CA ASP A 4 -10.38 -7.26 6.19
C ASP A 4 -10.33 -8.17 4.97
N ASP A 5 -11.01 -7.82 3.87
CA ASP A 5 -10.91 -8.56 2.61
C ASP A 5 -9.46 -8.57 2.09
N ILE A 6 -8.80 -7.41 2.13
CA ILE A 6 -7.41 -7.28 1.68
C ILE A 6 -6.48 -8.07 2.59
N LEU A 7 -6.63 -7.94 3.91
CA LEU A 7 -5.78 -8.64 4.86
C LEU A 7 -5.96 -10.16 4.75
N GLY A 8 -7.21 -10.62 4.56
CA GLY A 8 -7.49 -12.03 4.31
C GLY A 8 -6.79 -12.56 3.06
N HIS A 9 -6.77 -11.75 2.00
CA HIS A 9 -6.12 -12.11 0.74
C HIS A 9 -4.59 -12.21 0.90
N VAL A 10 -3.94 -11.21 1.48
CA VAL A 10 -2.47 -11.24 1.63
C VAL A 10 -2.02 -12.32 2.59
N ARG A 11 -2.82 -12.67 3.58
CA ARG A 11 -2.49 -13.75 4.53
C ARG A 11 -2.47 -15.13 3.89
N THR A 12 -3.04 -15.29 2.70
CA THR A 12 -2.95 -16.55 1.94
C THR A 12 -1.58 -16.73 1.27
N PHE A 13 -0.79 -15.69 1.15
CA PHE A 13 0.52 -15.76 0.50
C PHE A 13 1.56 -16.43 1.39
N PRO A 14 2.48 -17.24 0.84
CA PRO A 14 3.50 -17.90 1.66
C PRO A 14 4.43 -16.88 2.31
N GLY A 15 4.69 -17.03 3.61
CA GLY A 15 5.57 -16.14 4.36
C GLY A 15 5.01 -14.73 4.58
N SER A 16 3.70 -14.56 4.47
CA SER A 16 3.05 -13.27 4.70
C SER A 16 3.12 -12.87 6.17
N LEU A 17 3.43 -11.61 6.41
CA LEU A 17 3.43 -11.02 7.75
C LEU A 17 2.74 -9.66 7.69
N VAL A 18 1.72 -9.48 8.52
CA VAL A 18 1.00 -8.21 8.64
C VAL A 18 1.22 -7.66 10.04
N LEU A 19 1.81 -6.46 10.10
CA LEU A 19 1.93 -5.69 11.33
C LEU A 19 0.73 -4.76 11.44
N SER A 20 -0.02 -4.87 12.53
CA SER A 20 -1.23 -4.06 12.75
C SER A 20 -1.15 -3.40 14.13
N PRO A 21 -0.51 -2.22 14.23
CA PRO A 21 -0.39 -1.52 15.51
C PRO A 21 -1.76 -1.21 16.13
N GLU A 22 -1.85 -1.41 17.44
CA GLU A 22 -3.09 -1.23 18.21
C GLU A 22 -2.88 -0.30 19.39
N PRO A 23 -3.96 0.35 19.91
CA PRO A 23 -3.88 1.16 21.10
C PRO A 23 -3.27 0.40 22.28
N GLY A 24 -2.35 1.04 23.00
CA GLY A 24 -1.69 0.43 24.14
C GLY A 24 -0.48 -0.44 23.79
N GLY A 25 -0.18 -0.63 22.50
CA GLY A 25 0.99 -1.37 22.06
C GLY A 25 2.25 -0.51 22.03
N GLU A 26 3.33 -1.09 21.51
CA GLU A 26 4.65 -0.45 21.48
C GLU A 26 4.85 0.59 20.37
N TYR A 27 3.92 0.66 19.42
CA TYR A 27 4.02 1.58 18.28
C TYR A 27 3.33 2.91 18.57
N PRO A 28 3.76 4.02 17.93
CA PRO A 28 3.13 5.33 18.12
C PRO A 28 1.65 5.33 17.77
N GLU A 29 0.89 6.17 18.45
CA GLU A 29 -0.55 6.35 18.25
C GLU A 29 -0.90 6.63 16.78
N LEU A 30 -0.06 7.38 16.07
CA LEU A 30 -0.29 7.70 14.66
C LEU A 30 -0.46 6.43 13.80
N ALA A 31 0.22 5.34 14.15
CA ALA A 31 0.16 4.08 13.40
C ALA A 31 -1.00 3.18 13.81
N TRP A 32 -1.74 3.51 14.86
CA TRP A 32 -2.84 2.66 15.32
C TRP A 32 -3.96 2.58 14.28
N GLY A 33 -4.42 1.36 14.01
CA GLY A 33 -5.44 1.10 12.99
C GLY A 33 -4.90 0.95 11.59
N ASP A 34 -3.62 1.19 11.37
CA ASP A 34 -2.96 0.99 10.08
C ASP A 34 -2.38 -0.42 9.98
N HIS A 35 -2.02 -0.84 8.77
CA HIS A 35 -1.51 -2.18 8.53
C HIS A 35 -0.30 -2.11 7.59
N PHE A 36 0.72 -2.91 7.90
CA PHE A 36 1.98 -2.93 7.16
C PHE A 36 2.25 -4.37 6.73
N VAL A 37 2.42 -4.60 5.43
CA VAL A 37 2.49 -5.94 4.85
C VAL A 37 3.91 -6.25 4.38
N TYR A 38 4.42 -7.40 4.84
CA TYR A 38 5.78 -7.87 4.55
C TYR A 38 5.76 -9.31 4.04
N TYR A 39 6.83 -9.68 3.35
CA TYR A 39 7.27 -11.07 3.28
C TYR A 39 8.27 -11.32 4.40
N ALA A 40 8.04 -12.30 5.24
CA ALA A 40 8.94 -12.65 6.34
C ALA A 40 8.80 -14.13 6.68
N SER A 41 9.66 -14.97 6.09
CA SER A 41 9.57 -16.43 6.27
C SER A 41 9.78 -16.88 7.72
N ASP A 42 10.48 -16.09 8.53
CA ASP A 42 10.71 -16.37 9.95
C ASP A 42 9.64 -15.80 10.89
N GLY A 43 8.64 -15.13 10.35
CA GLY A 43 7.56 -14.52 11.14
C GLY A 43 7.96 -13.28 11.93
N ARG A 44 9.13 -12.71 11.66
CA ARG A 44 9.63 -11.50 12.34
C ARG A 44 9.64 -10.32 11.39
N ILE A 45 9.36 -9.12 11.91
CA ILE A 45 9.41 -7.89 11.12
C ILE A 45 10.82 -7.72 10.56
N PRO A 46 10.98 -7.67 9.22
CA PRO A 46 12.31 -7.51 8.62
C PRO A 46 12.95 -6.19 9.03
N GLN A 47 14.24 -6.23 9.36
CA GLN A 47 15.01 -5.03 9.66
C GLN A 47 15.44 -4.37 8.34
N ARG A 48 15.35 -3.04 8.27
CA ARG A 48 15.81 -2.24 7.12
C ARG A 48 15.10 -2.53 5.80
N ILE A 49 13.96 -3.20 5.85
CA ILE A 49 13.13 -3.48 4.68
C ILE A 49 11.79 -2.79 4.89
N GLN A 50 11.36 -2.00 3.90
CA GLN A 50 10.06 -1.36 3.95
C GLN A 50 8.95 -2.38 3.64
N PRO A 51 7.76 -2.21 4.19
CA PRO A 51 6.61 -3.02 3.78
C PRO A 51 6.36 -2.81 2.28
N TYR A 52 5.96 -3.87 1.57
CA TYR A 52 5.64 -3.72 0.16
C TYR A 52 4.25 -3.13 -0.07
N ALA A 53 3.40 -3.17 0.95
CA ALA A 53 2.09 -2.54 0.92
C ALA A 53 1.74 -2.04 2.32
N THR A 54 0.98 -0.96 2.39
CA THR A 54 0.48 -0.41 3.64
C THR A 54 -0.98 -0.02 3.47
N ILE A 55 -1.75 -0.12 4.55
CA ILE A 55 -3.10 0.41 4.61
C ILE A 55 -3.08 1.50 5.66
N VAL A 56 -3.46 2.71 5.28
CA VAL A 56 -3.50 3.87 6.18
C VAL A 56 -4.94 4.35 6.34
N THR A 57 -5.31 4.70 7.56
CA THR A 57 -6.69 5.01 7.95
C THR A 57 -6.87 6.47 8.38
N LYS A 58 -5.85 7.29 8.21
CA LYS A 58 -5.84 8.70 8.58
C LYS A 58 -4.82 9.46 7.76
N ASP A 59 -4.95 10.78 7.74
CA ASP A 59 -3.92 11.63 7.15
C ASP A 59 -2.65 11.62 8.00
N TYR A 60 -1.50 11.58 7.34
CA TYR A 60 -0.21 11.76 8.00
C TYR A 60 0.30 13.17 7.71
N PRO A 61 1.16 13.73 8.57
CA PRO A 61 1.78 15.03 8.28
C PRO A 61 2.46 15.03 6.92
N GLY A 62 2.10 15.98 6.05
CA GLY A 62 2.62 16.06 4.68
C GLY A 62 1.95 15.12 3.68
N ASP A 63 0.96 14.33 4.11
CA ASP A 63 0.22 13.39 3.26
C ASP A 63 -1.28 13.50 3.56
N GLU A 64 -1.88 14.60 3.16
CA GLU A 64 -3.28 14.96 3.49
C GLU A 64 -4.17 15.06 2.25
N GLU A 65 -3.61 14.88 1.06
CA GLU A 65 -4.29 15.08 -0.21
C GLU A 65 -5.42 14.06 -0.47
N SER A 66 -5.32 12.88 0.14
CA SER A 66 -6.35 11.84 -0.01
C SER A 66 -7.52 12.01 0.96
N ARG A 67 -7.46 12.95 1.89
CA ARG A 67 -8.52 13.29 2.86
C ARG A 67 -8.97 12.09 3.69
N LEU A 68 -8.01 11.37 4.26
CA LEU A 68 -8.29 10.12 4.98
C LEU A 68 -8.90 10.34 6.37
N ASP A 69 -8.84 11.57 6.92
CA ASP A 69 -9.47 11.88 8.19
C ASP A 69 -11.01 11.96 8.09
N ALA A 70 -11.58 12.04 6.89
CA ALA A 70 -13.01 11.97 6.72
C ALA A 70 -13.53 10.56 6.99
N ASP A 71 -14.74 10.45 7.53
CA ASP A 71 -15.33 9.18 7.95
C ASP A 71 -15.34 8.12 6.83
N GLY A 72 -14.93 6.91 7.18
CA GLY A 72 -14.98 5.76 6.30
C GLY A 72 -13.94 5.74 5.19
N ARG A 73 -12.98 6.66 5.22
CA ARG A 73 -11.94 6.73 4.20
C ARG A 73 -10.65 6.06 4.68
N TRP A 74 -10.04 5.32 3.77
CA TRP A 74 -8.75 4.67 3.98
C TRP A 74 -8.07 4.48 2.63
N ARG A 75 -6.79 4.17 2.64
CA ARG A 75 -6.02 4.05 1.41
C ARG A 75 -5.04 2.90 1.52
N ILE A 76 -4.97 2.09 0.45
CA ILE A 76 -3.91 1.10 0.31
C ILE A 76 -2.84 1.67 -0.60
N ASN A 77 -1.59 1.49 -0.20
CA ASN A 77 -0.41 1.90 -0.94
C ASN A 77 0.36 0.64 -1.30
N ILE A 78 0.81 0.51 -2.56
CA ILE A 78 1.51 -0.69 -3.02
C ILE A 78 2.72 -0.29 -3.84
N HIS A 79 3.86 -0.91 -3.54
CA HIS A 79 5.06 -0.77 -4.36
C HIS A 79 4.91 -1.60 -5.63
N VAL A 80 5.17 -0.98 -6.78
CA VAL A 80 5.08 -1.64 -8.09
C VAL A 80 6.37 -1.41 -8.87
N THR A 81 6.56 -2.17 -9.96
CA THR A 81 7.70 -1.96 -10.86
C THR A 81 7.52 -0.65 -11.63
N ARG A 82 8.62 -0.14 -12.22
CA ARG A 82 8.56 1.06 -13.08
C ARG A 82 7.58 0.86 -14.23
N GLU A 83 7.65 -0.30 -14.89
CA GLU A 83 6.79 -0.63 -16.01
C GLU A 83 5.33 -0.67 -15.58
N ARG A 84 5.06 -1.28 -14.43
CA ARG A 84 3.70 -1.37 -13.91
C ARG A 84 3.15 -0.01 -13.52
N PHE A 85 3.99 0.83 -12.91
CA PHE A 85 3.61 2.20 -12.58
C PHE A 85 3.19 2.97 -13.83
N ALA A 86 4.01 2.92 -14.88
CA ALA A 86 3.70 3.62 -16.13
C ALA A 86 2.40 3.12 -16.78
N GLU A 87 2.16 1.81 -16.77
CA GLU A 87 0.89 1.22 -17.27
C GLU A 87 -0.31 1.74 -16.49
N LEU A 88 -0.20 1.77 -15.15
CA LEU A 88 -1.32 2.09 -14.27
C LEU A 88 -1.61 3.59 -14.22
N VAL A 89 -0.57 4.40 -14.16
CA VAL A 89 -0.70 5.86 -13.96
C VAL A 89 -0.67 6.62 -15.27
N GLY A 90 -0.05 6.06 -16.32
CA GLY A 90 0.11 6.73 -17.59
C GLY A 90 1.28 7.72 -17.61
N GLN A 91 2.16 7.67 -16.60
CA GLN A 91 3.34 8.52 -16.48
C GLN A 91 4.49 7.71 -15.91
N GLU A 92 5.72 8.16 -16.16
CA GLU A 92 6.89 7.58 -15.50
C GLU A 92 6.95 8.01 -14.03
N ALA A 93 7.31 7.08 -13.15
CA ALA A 93 7.38 7.37 -11.71
C ALA A 93 8.38 8.48 -11.38
N SER A 94 9.55 8.48 -12.07
CA SER A 94 10.62 9.44 -11.79
C SER A 94 10.26 10.90 -12.10
N THR A 95 9.28 11.13 -12.97
CA THR A 95 8.90 12.46 -13.45
C THR A 95 7.40 12.72 -13.34
N VAL A 96 6.73 12.02 -12.41
CA VAL A 96 5.28 12.16 -12.27
C VAL A 96 4.87 13.60 -11.98
N ASP A 97 3.82 14.04 -12.69
CA ASP A 97 3.21 15.34 -12.53
C ASP A 97 1.80 15.14 -11.98
N PHE A 98 1.47 15.79 -10.89
CA PHE A 98 0.18 15.67 -10.22
C PHE A 98 -0.88 16.65 -10.75
N ALA A 99 -0.52 17.49 -11.74
CA ALA A 99 -1.50 18.41 -12.32
C ALA A 99 -2.71 17.66 -12.89
N GLY A 100 -3.91 18.06 -12.48
CA GLY A 100 -5.15 17.43 -12.92
C GLY A 100 -5.46 16.08 -12.26
N VAL A 101 -4.65 15.63 -11.30
CA VAL A 101 -4.88 14.37 -10.58
C VAL A 101 -5.66 14.66 -9.30
N ASP A 102 -6.81 14.00 -9.13
CA ASP A 102 -7.56 14.06 -7.87
C ASP A 102 -7.08 12.95 -6.93
N LEU A 103 -6.18 13.31 -6.02
CA LEU A 103 -5.58 12.37 -5.08
C LEU A 103 -6.54 11.87 -3.99
N ALA A 104 -7.77 12.38 -3.97
CA ALA A 104 -8.84 11.92 -3.08
C ALA A 104 -9.87 11.06 -3.81
N ALA A 105 -9.72 10.81 -5.12
CA ALA A 105 -10.67 10.01 -5.88
C ALA A 105 -10.72 8.58 -5.36
N ALA A 106 -11.92 8.07 -5.11
CA ALA A 106 -12.11 6.71 -4.59
C ALA A 106 -12.07 5.68 -5.74
N ASP A 107 -11.71 4.44 -5.40
CA ASP A 107 -11.73 3.29 -6.30
C ASP A 107 -11.05 3.58 -7.65
N THR A 108 -9.90 4.21 -7.58
CA THR A 108 -9.11 4.64 -8.73
C THR A 108 -7.62 4.44 -8.40
N VAL A 109 -6.85 3.90 -9.33
CA VAL A 109 -5.41 3.79 -9.12
C VAL A 109 -4.77 5.16 -9.33
N LEU A 110 -4.08 5.63 -8.30
CA LEU A 110 -3.46 6.95 -8.25
C LEU A 110 -1.96 6.81 -8.01
N PRO A 111 -1.13 7.76 -8.49
CA PRO A 111 0.22 7.84 -7.98
C PRO A 111 0.17 8.21 -6.49
N HIS A 112 1.04 7.62 -5.68
CA HIS A 112 1.07 7.94 -4.25
C HIS A 112 1.38 9.44 -4.06
N PRO A 113 0.64 10.16 -3.22
CA PRO A 113 0.81 11.61 -3.09
C PRO A 113 2.22 12.07 -2.72
N VAL A 114 2.95 11.26 -1.97
CA VAL A 114 4.30 11.59 -1.48
C VAL A 114 5.38 10.72 -2.13
N TYR A 115 5.11 9.42 -2.28
CA TYR A 115 6.12 8.43 -2.65
C TYR A 115 5.96 7.85 -4.05
N ALA A 116 5.25 8.54 -4.96
CA ALA A 116 5.09 8.08 -6.34
C ALA A 116 6.44 7.84 -7.02
N ARG A 117 7.41 8.72 -6.78
CA ARG A 117 8.74 8.59 -7.38
C ARG A 117 9.51 7.36 -6.92
N ALA A 118 9.16 6.85 -5.74
CA ALA A 118 9.72 5.59 -5.23
C ALA A 118 9.00 4.35 -5.77
N GLY A 119 8.01 4.54 -6.65
CA GLY A 119 7.27 3.44 -7.28
C GLY A 119 6.04 3.00 -6.53
N LEU A 120 5.42 3.88 -5.74
CA LEU A 120 4.18 3.55 -5.03
C LEU A 120 2.96 4.09 -5.76
N VAL A 121 1.96 3.22 -5.92
CA VAL A 121 0.60 3.60 -6.33
C VAL A 121 -0.32 3.50 -5.12
N ALA A 122 -1.46 4.14 -5.20
CA ALA A 122 -2.41 4.22 -4.10
C ALA A 122 -3.84 4.07 -4.60
N VAL A 123 -4.70 3.48 -3.77
CA VAL A 123 -6.14 3.40 -4.04
C VAL A 123 -6.89 3.75 -2.76
N VAL A 124 -7.71 4.78 -2.84
CA VAL A 124 -8.61 5.16 -1.76
C VAL A 124 -9.90 4.34 -1.89
N ASN A 125 -10.30 3.69 -0.80
CA ASN A 125 -11.55 2.91 -0.75
C ASN A 125 -11.76 2.02 -1.99
N PRO A 126 -10.92 1.00 -2.22
CA PRO A 126 -11.07 0.09 -3.36
C PRO A 126 -12.45 -0.55 -3.40
N GLY A 127 -12.96 -0.75 -4.60
CA GLY A 127 -14.27 -1.35 -4.83
C GLY A 127 -14.28 -2.18 -6.10
N GLU A 128 -15.38 -2.14 -6.84
CA GLU A 128 -15.56 -2.96 -8.04
C GLU A 128 -14.56 -2.61 -9.16
N ARG A 129 -14.17 -1.34 -9.26
CA ARG A 129 -13.29 -0.90 -10.34
C ARG A 129 -11.86 -1.39 -10.19
N THR A 130 -11.33 -1.40 -8.96
CA THR A 130 -9.91 -1.68 -8.70
C THR A 130 -9.66 -2.98 -7.95
N GLY A 131 -10.70 -3.65 -7.42
CA GLY A 131 -10.51 -4.80 -6.54
C GLY A 131 -9.72 -5.95 -7.14
N ALA A 132 -10.05 -6.37 -8.36
CA ALA A 132 -9.34 -7.48 -9.02
C ALA A 132 -7.90 -7.11 -9.35
N LEU A 133 -7.69 -5.90 -9.86
CA LEU A 133 -6.34 -5.40 -10.14
C LEU A 133 -5.50 -5.31 -8.87
N LEU A 134 -6.11 -4.83 -7.78
CA LEU A 134 -5.43 -4.71 -6.50
C LEU A 134 -4.94 -6.06 -6.00
N ALA A 135 -5.75 -7.11 -6.13
CA ALA A 135 -5.35 -8.46 -5.77
C ALA A 135 -4.11 -8.91 -6.55
N ASP A 136 -4.07 -8.62 -7.85
CA ASP A 136 -2.91 -8.94 -8.70
C ASP A 136 -1.68 -8.14 -8.29
N LEU A 137 -1.82 -6.86 -8.02
CA LEU A 137 -0.69 -6.01 -7.62
C LEU A 137 -0.10 -6.45 -6.28
N LEU A 138 -0.94 -6.85 -5.33
CA LEU A 138 -0.48 -7.38 -4.05
C LEU A 138 0.33 -8.67 -4.24
N ARG A 139 -0.14 -9.57 -5.09
CA ARG A 139 0.59 -10.81 -5.39
C ARG A 139 1.92 -10.51 -6.07
N GLU A 140 1.94 -9.62 -7.05
CA GLU A 140 3.17 -9.21 -7.73
C GLU A 140 4.18 -8.63 -6.75
N ALA A 141 3.74 -7.76 -5.85
CA ALA A 141 4.61 -7.15 -4.85
C ALA A 141 5.16 -8.18 -3.85
N HIS A 142 4.29 -9.10 -3.41
CA HIS A 142 4.69 -10.19 -2.52
C HIS A 142 5.76 -11.08 -3.17
N ASP A 143 5.53 -11.48 -4.40
CA ASP A 143 6.46 -12.36 -5.14
C ASP A 143 7.83 -11.68 -5.32
N ARG A 144 7.87 -10.36 -5.57
CA ARG A 144 9.14 -9.62 -5.64
C ARG A 144 9.83 -9.56 -4.30
N ALA A 145 9.08 -9.33 -3.22
CA ALA A 145 9.66 -9.30 -1.86
C ALA A 145 10.25 -10.66 -1.50
N MET A 146 9.54 -11.73 -1.83
CA MET A 146 10.01 -13.10 -1.61
C MET A 146 11.28 -13.40 -2.41
N ALA A 147 11.32 -12.99 -3.68
CA ALA A 147 12.49 -13.20 -4.55
C ALA A 147 13.72 -12.47 -4.03
N ARG A 148 13.55 -11.22 -3.53
CA ARG A 148 14.66 -10.46 -2.93
C ARG A 148 15.18 -11.12 -1.67
N ALA A 149 14.31 -11.61 -0.81
CA ALA A 149 14.67 -12.28 0.42
C ALA A 149 15.45 -13.58 0.15
N THR A 150 15.06 -14.31 -0.89
CA THR A 150 15.71 -15.57 -1.29
C THR A 150 17.13 -15.35 -1.83
N ARG A 151 17.38 -14.16 -2.45
CA ARG A 151 18.70 -13.82 -2.99
C ARG A 151 19.66 -13.24 -1.95
N ALA A 152 19.15 -12.83 -0.81
CA ALA A 152 19.95 -12.22 0.24
C ALA A 152 20.84 -13.23 0.99
#